data_045a60f753ad2a82c557a79cdc5c0cb9
#
_entry.id   045a60f753ad2a82c557a79cdc5c0cb9
#
_cell.length_a   1.000
_cell.length_b   1.000
_cell.length_c   1.000
_cell.angle_alpha   90.00
_cell.angle_beta   90.00
_cell.angle_gamma   90.00
#
_symmetry.space_group_name_H-M   'P 1'
#
loop_
_entity.id
_entity.type
_entity.pdbx_description
1 polymer ?
#
loop_
_entity_poly.entity_id
_entity_poly.type
_entity_poly.pdbx_seq_one_letter_code
_entity_poly.pdbx_strand_id
1 'polypeptide(L)'
;MSIRKIFEEELANLKTELVEMCRLTEQMIEDAITALVNRDRELGKSIGQMDKRVDEYEMDIEKRCMRILLKQQPVAKDFREVSTALKMITDIERFGDQASDIGDLVCTMPGEKYIKKLTHITAMGNLAVKMVRESVNSFINNNEALADEVIKLDDEMDEMFLAVKNDLIELIKKDGKNGDQAIELMMVAKYLERIGDHAVNVCEWTKYNETGVHQKF
;
A
#
# COMPACT_ATOMS: atom_id res chain seq x y z
N MET A 1 25.46 28.98 1.80
CA MET A 1 24.74 27.90 2.52
C MET A 1 25.71 26.76 2.75
N SER A 2 25.72 26.11 3.94
CA SER A 2 26.58 24.93 4.17
C SER A 2 26.07 23.76 3.35
N ILE A 3 27.00 22.91 2.81
CA ILE A 3 26.66 21.69 2.07
C ILE A 3 25.71 20.81 2.91
N ARG A 4 25.96 20.68 4.20
CA ARG A 4 25.14 19.92 5.14
C ARG A 4 23.69 20.44 5.22
N LYS A 5 23.51 21.77 5.22
CA LYS A 5 22.16 22.38 5.25
C LYS A 5 21.37 22.08 3.97
N ILE A 6 22.04 22.10 2.81
CA ILE A 6 21.41 21.76 1.53
C ILE A 6 20.97 20.30 1.53
N PHE A 7 21.81 19.39 2.05
CA PHE A 7 21.44 17.98 2.18
C PHE A 7 20.22 17.77 3.08
N GLU A 8 20.18 18.42 4.25
CA GLU A 8 19.06 18.33 5.19
C GLU A 8 17.74 18.87 4.58
N GLU A 9 17.81 19.94 3.79
CA GLU A 9 16.65 20.48 3.05
C GLU A 9 16.18 19.49 1.97
N GLU A 10 17.08 18.90 1.20
CA GLU A 10 16.71 17.88 0.18
C GLU A 10 16.11 16.62 0.83
N LEU A 11 16.62 16.19 1.96
CA LEU A 11 16.10 15.04 2.71
C LEU A 11 14.71 15.33 3.29
N ALA A 12 14.47 16.55 3.81
CA ALA A 12 13.15 16.96 4.28
C ALA A 12 12.12 16.99 3.14
N ASN A 13 12.51 17.48 1.97
CA ASN A 13 11.66 17.47 0.77
C ASN A 13 11.34 16.04 0.33
N LEU A 14 12.34 15.14 0.31
CA LEU A 14 12.14 13.72 0.01
C LEU A 14 11.10 13.08 0.95
N LYS A 15 11.22 13.32 2.25
CA LYS A 15 10.25 12.83 3.24
C LYS A 15 8.83 13.37 3.01
N THR A 16 8.73 14.64 2.65
CA THR A 16 7.44 15.26 2.33
C THR A 16 6.78 14.59 1.13
N GLU A 17 7.53 14.37 0.05
CA GLU A 17 7.02 13.71 -1.16
C GLU A 17 6.59 12.25 -0.89
N LEU A 18 7.34 11.51 -0.06
CA LEU A 18 6.94 10.16 0.37
C LEU A 18 5.60 10.17 1.13
N VAL A 19 5.41 11.15 2.03
CA VAL A 19 4.14 11.29 2.77
C VAL A 19 2.99 11.66 1.83
N GLU A 20 3.22 12.51 0.84
CA GLU A 20 2.20 12.89 -0.13
C GLU A 20 1.81 11.73 -1.04
N MET A 21 2.79 10.95 -1.52
CA MET A 21 2.57 9.71 -2.27
C MET A 21 1.75 8.71 -1.45
N CYS A 22 2.13 8.47 -0.19
CA CYS A 22 1.41 7.58 0.72
C CYS A 22 -0.04 8.02 0.94
N ARG A 23 -0.29 9.30 1.20
CA ARG A 23 -1.67 9.83 1.36
C ARG A 23 -2.54 9.62 0.14
N LEU A 24 -1.94 9.73 -1.06
CA LEU A 24 -2.66 9.48 -2.30
C LEU A 24 -3.05 8.00 -2.39
N THR A 25 -2.16 7.08 -2.06
CA THR A 25 -2.47 5.63 -2.06
C THR A 25 -3.47 5.25 -0.96
N GLU A 26 -3.40 5.86 0.23
CA GLU A 26 -4.44 5.71 1.27
C GLU A 26 -5.83 6.09 0.73
N GLN A 27 -5.93 7.26 0.07
CA GLN A 27 -7.19 7.72 -0.51
C GLN A 27 -7.70 6.76 -1.60
N MET A 28 -6.80 6.22 -2.44
CA MET A 28 -7.16 5.25 -3.47
C MET A 28 -7.75 3.97 -2.86
N ILE A 29 -7.19 3.47 -1.76
CA ILE A 29 -7.70 2.28 -1.07
C ILE A 29 -9.09 2.58 -0.45
N GLU A 30 -9.25 3.72 0.20
CA GLU A 30 -10.54 4.15 0.77
C GLU A 30 -11.62 4.30 -0.32
N ASP A 31 -11.28 4.91 -1.44
CA ASP A 31 -12.17 5.08 -2.58
C ASP A 31 -12.52 3.73 -3.24
N ALA A 32 -11.56 2.80 -3.35
CA ALA A 32 -11.78 1.46 -3.88
C ALA A 32 -12.77 0.65 -3.01
N ILE A 33 -12.64 0.72 -1.69
CA ILE A 33 -13.58 0.07 -0.77
C ILE A 33 -14.96 0.77 -0.83
N THR A 34 -14.99 2.09 -0.91
CA THR A 34 -16.24 2.86 -1.05
C THR A 34 -16.94 2.52 -2.36
N ALA A 35 -16.21 2.48 -3.47
CA ALA A 35 -16.71 2.09 -4.77
C ALA A 35 -17.25 0.65 -4.75
N LEU A 36 -16.52 -0.27 -4.12
CA LEU A 36 -16.94 -1.65 -3.95
C LEU A 36 -18.26 -1.74 -3.17
N VAL A 37 -18.33 -1.14 -1.98
CA VAL A 37 -19.51 -1.23 -1.10
C VAL A 37 -20.75 -0.66 -1.78
N ASN A 38 -20.61 0.46 -2.47
CA ASN A 38 -21.70 1.18 -3.12
C ASN A 38 -21.95 0.71 -4.56
N ARG A 39 -21.11 -0.16 -5.11
CA ARG A 39 -21.12 -0.56 -6.54
C ARG A 39 -20.99 0.65 -7.47
N ASP A 40 -20.20 1.63 -7.05
CA ASP A 40 -19.99 2.88 -7.78
C ASP A 40 -18.89 2.69 -8.84
N ARG A 41 -19.31 2.40 -10.08
CA ARG A 41 -18.42 2.18 -11.21
C ARG A 41 -17.69 3.45 -11.64
N GLU A 42 -18.29 4.62 -11.45
CA GLU A 42 -17.61 5.88 -11.82
C GLU A 42 -16.48 6.20 -10.85
N LEU A 43 -16.72 6.00 -9.55
CA LEU A 43 -15.66 6.10 -8.55
C LEU A 43 -14.57 5.04 -8.81
N GLY A 44 -14.93 3.78 -9.12
CA GLY A 44 -13.98 2.73 -9.49
C GLY A 44 -13.06 3.13 -10.63
N LYS A 45 -13.61 3.68 -11.73
CA LYS A 45 -12.81 4.17 -12.88
C LYS A 45 -11.90 5.34 -12.53
N SER A 46 -12.30 6.20 -11.60
CA SER A 46 -11.51 7.38 -11.24
C SER A 46 -10.21 7.02 -10.53
N ILE A 47 -10.15 5.86 -9.85
CA ILE A 47 -8.98 5.38 -9.13
C ILE A 47 -7.80 5.18 -10.09
N GLY A 48 -8.04 4.61 -11.28
CA GLY A 48 -7.00 4.47 -12.31
C GLY A 48 -6.43 5.79 -12.86
N GLN A 49 -7.10 6.94 -12.61
CA GLN A 49 -6.53 8.26 -12.91
C GLN A 49 -5.63 8.75 -11.76
N MET A 50 -5.95 8.35 -10.52
CA MET A 50 -5.12 8.65 -9.35
C MET A 50 -3.82 7.85 -9.40
N ASP A 51 -3.87 6.63 -9.89
CA ASP A 51 -2.74 5.72 -10.06
C ASP A 51 -1.60 6.37 -10.88
N LYS A 52 -1.93 6.99 -12.01
CA LYS A 52 -0.95 7.77 -12.81
C LYS A 52 -0.22 8.86 -12.04
N ARG A 53 -0.86 9.42 -11.02
CA ARG A 53 -0.23 10.43 -10.16
C ARG A 53 0.72 9.76 -9.15
N VAL A 54 0.41 8.54 -8.73
CA VAL A 54 1.33 7.72 -7.91
C VAL A 54 2.60 7.41 -8.69
N ASP A 55 2.47 7.01 -9.97
CA ASP A 55 3.59 6.80 -10.89
C ASP A 55 4.45 8.06 -11.06
N GLU A 56 3.81 9.22 -11.20
CA GLU A 56 4.51 10.51 -11.29
C GLU A 56 5.32 10.79 -10.02
N TYR A 57 4.74 10.54 -8.82
CA TYR A 57 5.46 10.65 -7.56
C TYR A 57 6.64 9.69 -7.49
N GLU A 58 6.46 8.41 -7.86
CA GLU A 58 7.55 7.42 -7.88
C GLU A 58 8.72 7.94 -8.72
N MET A 59 8.46 8.34 -9.97
CA MET A 59 9.49 8.87 -10.87
C MET A 59 10.18 10.12 -10.34
N ASP A 60 9.47 11.03 -9.70
CA ASP A 60 10.04 12.28 -9.22
C ASP A 60 10.85 12.07 -7.94
N ILE A 61 10.40 11.18 -7.04
CA ILE A 61 11.14 10.77 -5.85
C ILE A 61 12.42 10.01 -6.26
N GLU A 62 12.34 9.09 -7.24
CA GLU A 62 13.51 8.40 -7.79
C GLU A 62 14.56 9.40 -8.29
N LYS A 63 14.15 10.35 -9.15
CA LYS A 63 15.03 11.41 -9.66
C LYS A 63 15.65 12.24 -8.53
N ARG A 64 14.89 12.54 -7.48
CA ARG A 64 15.39 13.26 -6.29
C ARG A 64 16.44 12.44 -5.55
N CYS A 65 16.17 11.17 -5.26
CA CYS A 65 17.12 10.26 -4.62
C CYS A 65 18.43 10.19 -5.41
N MET A 66 18.34 9.95 -6.72
CA MET A 66 19.53 9.90 -7.58
C MET A 66 20.30 11.23 -7.58
N ARG A 67 19.61 12.37 -7.58
CA ARG A 67 20.24 13.69 -7.49
C ARG A 67 20.97 13.89 -6.17
N ILE A 68 20.37 13.48 -5.05
CA ILE A 68 21.00 13.56 -3.72
C ILE A 68 22.27 12.71 -3.70
N LEU A 69 22.19 11.45 -4.15
CA LEU A 69 23.33 10.52 -4.19
C LEU A 69 24.50 11.07 -5.02
N LEU A 70 24.19 11.63 -6.19
CA LEU A 70 25.22 12.15 -7.11
C LEU A 70 25.85 13.47 -6.63
N LYS A 71 25.04 14.41 -6.12
CA LYS A 71 25.51 15.77 -5.79
C LYS A 71 26.04 15.91 -4.39
N GLN A 72 25.43 15.20 -3.43
CA GLN A 72 25.77 15.34 -2.01
C GLN A 72 26.75 14.27 -1.52
N GLN A 73 26.90 13.16 -2.27
CA GLN A 73 27.77 12.03 -1.93
C GLN A 73 27.62 11.61 -0.46
N PRO A 74 26.37 11.34 0.00
CA PRO A 74 26.12 11.00 1.40
C PRO A 74 26.87 9.72 1.80
N VAL A 75 27.20 9.58 3.07
CA VAL A 75 27.95 8.43 3.60
C VAL A 75 27.20 7.76 4.75
N ALA A 76 27.48 6.48 4.94
CA ALA A 76 26.96 5.69 6.05
C ALA A 76 25.43 5.85 6.23
N LYS A 77 24.97 6.43 7.35
CA LYS A 77 23.54 6.57 7.67
C LYS A 77 22.78 7.40 6.62
N ASP A 78 23.35 8.53 6.19
CA ASP A 78 22.72 9.42 5.21
C ASP A 78 22.52 8.70 3.86
N PHE A 79 23.49 7.86 3.45
CA PHE A 79 23.38 7.05 2.24
C PHE A 79 22.28 5.97 2.38
N ARG A 80 22.21 5.30 3.55
CA ARG A 80 21.15 4.30 3.79
C ARG A 80 19.77 4.93 3.73
N GLU A 81 19.56 6.10 4.35
CA GLU A 81 18.26 6.76 4.36
C GLU A 81 17.74 7.07 2.94
N VAL A 82 18.59 7.59 2.06
CA VAL A 82 18.21 7.87 0.67
C VAL A 82 18.02 6.57 -0.13
N SER A 83 18.88 5.56 0.06
CA SER A 83 18.76 4.28 -0.63
C SER A 83 17.56 3.48 -0.16
N THR A 84 17.17 3.59 1.10
CA THR A 84 15.94 3.00 1.64
C THR A 84 14.72 3.64 1.02
N ALA A 85 14.64 4.98 0.97
CA ALA A 85 13.56 5.69 0.32
C ALA A 85 13.40 5.24 -1.15
N LEU A 86 14.51 5.09 -1.89
CA LEU A 86 14.52 4.59 -3.27
C LEU A 86 13.94 3.17 -3.41
N LYS A 87 14.06 2.33 -2.38
CA LYS A 87 13.45 0.99 -2.37
C LYS A 87 11.98 1.02 -2.01
N MET A 88 11.62 1.83 -1.03
CA MET A 88 10.25 1.94 -0.53
C MET A 88 9.27 2.46 -1.57
N ILE A 89 9.69 3.37 -2.48
CA ILE A 89 8.77 3.97 -3.46
C ILE A 89 8.10 2.92 -4.33
N THR A 90 8.78 1.84 -4.67
CA THR A 90 8.20 0.74 -5.44
C THR A 90 7.11 0.00 -4.64
N ASP A 91 7.30 -0.23 -3.33
CA ASP A 91 6.27 -0.83 -2.48
C ASP A 91 5.07 0.14 -2.29
N ILE A 92 5.32 1.46 -2.23
CA ILE A 92 4.25 2.47 -2.12
C ILE A 92 3.47 2.58 -3.45
N GLU A 93 4.14 2.48 -4.60
CA GLU A 93 3.47 2.42 -5.92
C GLU A 93 2.55 1.20 -5.97
N ARG A 94 2.99 0.02 -5.48
CA ARG A 94 2.17 -1.19 -5.44
C ARG A 94 0.89 -1.03 -4.61
N PHE A 95 0.85 -0.17 -3.60
CA PHE A 95 -0.42 0.15 -2.92
C PHE A 95 -1.44 0.77 -3.89
N GLY A 96 -0.99 1.69 -4.75
CA GLY A 96 -1.81 2.31 -5.79
C GLY A 96 -2.29 1.30 -6.84
N ASP A 97 -1.37 0.53 -7.41
CA ASP A 97 -1.65 -0.55 -8.35
C ASP A 97 -2.78 -1.48 -7.85
N GLN A 98 -2.64 -2.00 -6.61
CA GLN A 98 -3.63 -2.91 -6.05
C GLN A 98 -4.98 -2.22 -5.81
N ALA A 99 -4.99 -0.94 -5.41
CA ALA A 99 -6.22 -0.17 -5.25
C ALA A 99 -6.90 0.08 -6.61
N SER A 100 -6.13 0.35 -7.66
CA SER A 100 -6.60 0.51 -9.05
C SER A 100 -7.21 -0.79 -9.56
N ASP A 101 -6.54 -1.93 -9.34
CA ASP A 101 -7.05 -3.26 -9.69
C ASP A 101 -8.41 -3.55 -9.02
N ILE A 102 -8.59 -3.16 -7.73
CA ILE A 102 -9.89 -3.26 -7.05
C ILE A 102 -10.94 -2.38 -7.74
N GLY A 103 -10.58 -1.16 -8.15
CA GLY A 103 -11.44 -0.26 -8.90
C GLY A 103 -11.94 -0.88 -10.22
N ASP A 104 -11.06 -1.54 -10.95
CA ASP A 104 -11.38 -2.24 -12.19
C ASP A 104 -12.33 -3.42 -11.94
N LEU A 105 -12.11 -4.19 -10.86
CA LEU A 105 -13.04 -5.26 -10.47
C LEU A 105 -14.43 -4.72 -10.14
N VAL A 106 -14.54 -3.56 -9.49
CA VAL A 106 -15.84 -2.91 -9.22
C VAL A 106 -16.58 -2.60 -10.53
N CYS A 107 -15.86 -2.17 -11.57
CA CYS A 107 -16.44 -1.85 -12.87
C CYS A 107 -17.03 -3.08 -13.57
N THR A 108 -16.42 -4.25 -13.38
CA THR A 108 -16.81 -5.51 -14.02
C THR A 108 -17.62 -6.44 -13.11
N MET A 109 -17.79 -6.11 -11.83
CA MET A 109 -18.45 -6.93 -10.81
C MET A 109 -19.82 -7.45 -11.26
N PRO A 110 -20.03 -8.78 -11.38
CA PRO A 110 -21.26 -9.35 -11.88
C PRO A 110 -22.43 -9.25 -10.88
N GLY A 111 -23.65 -9.39 -11.38
CA GLY A 111 -24.89 -9.36 -10.61
C GLY A 111 -25.32 -7.96 -10.16
N GLU A 112 -26.58 -7.83 -9.72
CA GLU A 112 -27.13 -6.56 -9.22
C GLU A 112 -26.88 -6.35 -7.71
N LYS A 113 -26.72 -7.44 -6.97
CA LYS A 113 -26.52 -7.46 -5.53
C LYS A 113 -25.36 -8.38 -5.17
N TYR A 114 -24.71 -8.09 -4.04
CA TYR A 114 -23.68 -8.98 -3.52
C TYR A 114 -24.27 -10.29 -2.98
N ILE A 115 -23.57 -11.41 -3.23
CA ILE A 115 -23.92 -12.75 -2.73
C ILE A 115 -23.77 -12.86 -1.21
N LYS A 116 -23.05 -11.92 -0.57
CA LYS A 116 -22.89 -11.83 0.89
C LYS A 116 -22.64 -10.38 1.31
N LYS A 117 -22.73 -10.11 2.62
CA LYS A 117 -22.26 -8.85 3.19
C LYS A 117 -20.73 -8.76 3.09
N LEU A 118 -20.20 -7.59 2.78
CA LEU A 118 -18.77 -7.34 2.59
C LEU A 118 -18.01 -7.01 3.89
N THR A 119 -18.52 -7.45 5.06
CA THR A 119 -18.00 -7.07 6.38
C THR A 119 -16.50 -7.33 6.52
N HIS A 120 -16.03 -8.54 6.18
CA HIS A 120 -14.61 -8.88 6.27
C HIS A 120 -13.78 -8.10 5.25
N ILE A 121 -14.25 -7.95 4.01
CA ILE A 121 -13.52 -7.19 2.96
C ILE A 121 -13.40 -5.72 3.36
N THR A 122 -14.47 -5.11 3.92
CA THR A 122 -14.41 -3.74 4.43
C THR A 122 -13.44 -3.61 5.61
N ALA A 123 -13.41 -4.60 6.51
CA ALA A 123 -12.45 -4.62 7.61
C ALA A 123 -11.00 -4.74 7.11
N MET A 124 -10.75 -5.62 6.12
CA MET A 124 -9.44 -5.72 5.45
C MET A 124 -9.02 -4.39 4.82
N GLY A 125 -9.94 -3.67 4.15
CA GLY A 125 -9.65 -2.35 3.58
C GLY A 125 -9.23 -1.33 4.64
N ASN A 126 -9.94 -1.26 5.76
CA ASN A 126 -9.59 -0.37 6.87
C ASN A 126 -8.22 -0.73 7.49
N LEU A 127 -7.93 -2.03 7.60
CA LEU A 127 -6.64 -2.52 8.08
C LEU A 127 -5.52 -2.18 7.10
N ALA A 128 -5.74 -2.34 5.79
CA ALA A 128 -4.78 -1.99 4.73
C ALA A 128 -4.40 -0.50 4.80
N VAL A 129 -5.38 0.42 4.91
CA VAL A 129 -5.14 1.86 5.08
C VAL A 129 -4.29 2.14 6.32
N LYS A 130 -4.58 1.48 7.44
CA LYS A 130 -3.78 1.61 8.66
C LYS A 130 -2.35 1.13 8.44
N MET A 131 -2.16 -0.05 7.87
CA MET A 131 -0.83 -0.63 7.61
C MET A 131 -0.01 0.25 6.68
N VAL A 132 -0.59 0.76 5.59
CA VAL A 132 0.04 1.68 4.64
C VAL A 132 0.51 2.95 5.35
N ARG A 133 -0.36 3.60 6.09
CA ARG A 133 -0.05 4.83 6.84
C ARG A 133 1.07 4.62 7.84
N GLU A 134 0.95 3.61 8.68
CA GLU A 134 1.88 3.38 9.79
C GLU A 134 3.23 2.85 9.31
N SER A 135 3.28 2.09 8.21
CA SER A 135 4.55 1.64 7.62
C SER A 135 5.40 2.82 7.14
N VAL A 136 4.81 3.77 6.40
CA VAL A 136 5.53 4.97 5.95
C VAL A 136 5.88 5.89 7.12
N ASN A 137 4.98 6.07 8.09
CA ASN A 137 5.24 6.84 9.32
C ASN A 137 6.41 6.25 10.13
N SER A 138 6.57 4.92 10.15
CA SER A 138 7.68 4.27 10.84
C SER A 138 9.03 4.70 10.26
N PHE A 139 9.15 4.80 8.93
CA PHE A 139 10.35 5.30 8.25
C PHE A 139 10.57 6.79 8.49
N ILE A 140 9.54 7.62 8.30
CA ILE A 140 9.65 9.08 8.44
C ILE A 140 10.16 9.47 9.83
N ASN A 141 9.69 8.75 10.87
CA ASN A 141 10.02 9.03 12.27
C ASN A 141 11.15 8.15 12.82
N ASN A 142 11.77 7.28 12.02
CA ASN A 142 12.76 6.29 12.43
C ASN A 142 12.25 5.47 13.65
N ASN A 143 11.04 4.95 13.57
CA ASN A 143 10.36 4.26 14.66
C ASN A 143 10.26 2.75 14.40
N GLU A 144 11.27 1.98 14.83
CA GLU A 144 11.31 0.52 14.71
C GLU A 144 10.14 -0.18 15.44
N ALA A 145 9.74 0.36 16.59
CA ALA A 145 8.64 -0.23 17.36
C ALA A 145 7.32 -0.17 16.58
N LEU A 146 7.07 0.95 15.88
CA LEU A 146 5.91 1.09 15.01
C LEU A 146 5.99 0.13 13.82
N ALA A 147 7.18 -0.07 13.23
CA ALA A 147 7.38 -1.06 12.17
C ALA A 147 7.06 -2.49 12.67
N ASP A 148 7.50 -2.86 13.88
CA ASP A 148 7.19 -4.16 14.47
C ASP A 148 5.68 -4.33 14.77
N GLU A 149 4.97 -3.26 15.10
CA GLU A 149 3.51 -3.28 15.27
C GLU A 149 2.81 -3.54 13.94
N VAL A 150 3.24 -2.88 12.86
CA VAL A 150 2.66 -3.07 11.52
C VAL A 150 2.90 -4.50 11.01
N ILE A 151 4.11 -5.04 11.19
CA ILE A 151 4.44 -6.43 10.81
C ILE A 151 3.49 -7.43 11.49
N LYS A 152 3.11 -7.20 12.75
CA LYS A 152 2.15 -8.06 13.47
C LYS A 152 0.69 -7.93 12.95
N LEU A 153 0.34 -6.80 12.34
CA LEU A 153 -0.99 -6.64 11.75
C LEU A 153 -1.20 -7.51 10.50
N ASP A 154 -0.12 -8.00 9.91
CA ASP A 154 -0.17 -8.92 8.78
C ASP A 154 -0.81 -10.26 9.14
N ASP A 155 -0.56 -10.79 10.32
CA ASP A 155 -1.24 -11.98 10.84
C ASP A 155 -2.78 -11.78 10.87
N GLU A 156 -3.24 -10.57 11.26
CA GLU A 156 -4.67 -10.22 11.27
C GLU A 156 -5.24 -10.11 9.85
N MET A 157 -4.46 -9.55 8.91
CA MET A 157 -4.83 -9.47 7.49
C MET A 157 -5.01 -10.87 6.89
N ASP A 158 -4.08 -11.77 7.15
CA ASP A 158 -4.10 -13.16 6.70
C ASP A 158 -5.30 -13.94 7.26
N GLU A 159 -5.60 -13.77 8.56
CA GLU A 159 -6.78 -14.37 9.18
C GLU A 159 -8.08 -13.91 8.51
N MET A 160 -8.21 -12.61 8.23
CA MET A 160 -9.38 -12.07 7.52
C MET A 160 -9.47 -12.58 6.09
N PHE A 161 -8.35 -12.66 5.36
CA PHE A 161 -8.30 -13.24 4.02
C PHE A 161 -8.78 -14.69 4.02
N LEU A 162 -8.30 -15.52 4.95
CA LEU A 162 -8.74 -16.90 5.10
C LEU A 162 -10.23 -17.00 5.43
N ALA A 163 -10.77 -16.11 6.26
CA ALA A 163 -12.20 -16.06 6.55
C ALA A 163 -13.03 -15.74 5.30
N VAL A 164 -12.63 -14.73 4.51
CA VAL A 164 -13.28 -14.40 3.23
C VAL A 164 -13.25 -15.59 2.30
N LYS A 165 -12.08 -16.22 2.11
CA LYS A 165 -11.90 -17.41 1.26
C LYS A 165 -12.86 -18.54 1.63
N ASN A 166 -12.94 -18.88 2.92
CA ASN A 166 -13.80 -19.96 3.40
C ASN A 166 -15.28 -19.66 3.17
N ASP A 167 -15.72 -18.42 3.47
CA ASP A 167 -17.08 -17.97 3.23
C ASP A 167 -17.48 -18.09 1.74
N LEU A 168 -16.59 -17.66 0.84
CA LEU A 168 -16.85 -17.72 -0.61
C LEU A 168 -16.91 -19.17 -1.12
N ILE A 169 -16.06 -20.06 -0.63
CA ILE A 169 -16.11 -21.50 -0.95
C ILE A 169 -17.45 -22.08 -0.54
N GLU A 170 -17.96 -21.80 0.67
CA GLU A 170 -19.23 -22.32 1.13
C GLU A 170 -20.43 -21.76 0.31
N LEU A 171 -20.35 -20.51 -0.14
CA LEU A 171 -21.37 -19.92 -1.02
C LEU A 171 -21.39 -20.58 -2.41
N ILE A 172 -20.24 -20.91 -2.97
CA ILE A 172 -20.12 -21.63 -4.25
C ILE A 172 -20.68 -23.06 -4.10
N LYS A 173 -20.34 -23.77 -3.02
CA LYS A 173 -20.87 -25.12 -2.75
C LYS A 173 -22.39 -25.12 -2.60
N LYS A 174 -22.97 -24.07 -2.02
CA LYS A 174 -24.41 -23.93 -1.81
C LYS A 174 -25.15 -23.65 -3.12
N ASP A 175 -24.60 -22.81 -3.98
CA ASP A 175 -25.15 -22.50 -5.29
C ASP A 175 -24.00 -22.12 -6.25
N GLY A 176 -23.73 -22.95 -7.24
CA GLY A 176 -22.70 -22.72 -8.24
C GLY A 176 -22.85 -21.41 -9.05
N LYS A 177 -24.06 -20.83 -9.08
CA LYS A 177 -24.30 -19.52 -9.71
C LYS A 177 -23.58 -18.36 -9.01
N ASN A 178 -23.15 -18.55 -7.77
CA ASN A 178 -22.35 -17.57 -7.02
C ASN A 178 -20.90 -17.51 -7.49
N GLY A 179 -20.45 -18.46 -8.33
CA GLY A 179 -19.06 -18.66 -8.70
C GLY A 179 -18.38 -17.41 -9.24
N ASP A 180 -18.97 -16.77 -10.25
CA ASP A 180 -18.38 -15.61 -10.92
C ASP A 180 -18.12 -14.46 -9.92
N GLN A 181 -19.15 -14.09 -9.16
CA GLN A 181 -18.99 -13.00 -8.17
C GLN A 181 -18.08 -13.38 -6.99
N ALA A 182 -18.08 -14.66 -6.59
CA ALA A 182 -17.20 -15.13 -5.54
C ALA A 182 -15.73 -15.05 -5.94
N ILE A 183 -15.40 -15.33 -7.20
CA ILE A 183 -14.04 -15.18 -7.73
C ILE A 183 -13.60 -13.72 -7.70
N GLU A 184 -14.45 -12.79 -8.16
CA GLU A 184 -14.12 -11.36 -8.14
C GLU A 184 -13.93 -10.84 -6.70
N LEU A 185 -14.79 -11.24 -5.75
CA LEU A 185 -14.63 -10.88 -4.34
C LEU A 185 -13.37 -11.50 -3.70
N MET A 186 -12.96 -12.70 -4.14
CA MET A 186 -11.70 -13.31 -3.74
C MET A 186 -10.50 -12.51 -4.24
N MET A 187 -10.56 -12.01 -5.48
CA MET A 187 -9.50 -11.17 -6.03
C MET A 187 -9.38 -9.84 -5.28
N VAL A 188 -10.52 -9.20 -4.94
CA VAL A 188 -10.51 -8.01 -4.07
C VAL A 188 -9.81 -8.30 -2.75
N ALA A 189 -10.15 -9.40 -2.07
CA ALA A 189 -9.51 -9.77 -0.81
C ALA A 189 -8.00 -10.03 -0.99
N LYS A 190 -7.60 -10.66 -2.12
CA LYS A 190 -6.18 -10.90 -2.42
C LYS A 190 -5.40 -9.62 -2.70
N TYR A 191 -6.00 -8.62 -3.36
CA TYR A 191 -5.35 -7.33 -3.54
C TYR A 191 -5.17 -6.58 -2.22
N LEU A 192 -6.15 -6.66 -1.29
CA LEU A 192 -6.00 -6.07 0.05
C LEU A 192 -4.91 -6.76 0.88
N GLU A 193 -4.83 -8.08 0.82
CA GLU A 193 -3.75 -8.83 1.49
C GLU A 193 -2.38 -8.44 0.90
N ARG A 194 -2.24 -8.30 -0.43
CA ARG A 194 -0.99 -7.86 -1.05
C ARG A 194 -0.59 -6.43 -0.66
N ILE A 195 -1.56 -5.54 -0.39
CA ILE A 195 -1.26 -4.23 0.19
C ILE A 195 -0.61 -4.41 1.57
N GLY A 196 -1.10 -5.34 2.40
CA GLY A 196 -0.50 -5.72 3.67
C GLY A 196 0.94 -6.21 3.51
N ASP A 197 1.18 -7.17 2.61
CA ASP A 197 2.51 -7.69 2.26
C ASP A 197 3.50 -6.54 1.92
N HIS A 198 3.09 -5.60 1.07
CA HIS A 198 3.93 -4.46 0.70
C HIS A 198 4.16 -3.49 1.86
N ALA A 199 3.18 -3.32 2.78
CA ALA A 199 3.38 -2.51 3.98
C ALA A 199 4.41 -3.16 4.94
N VAL A 200 4.44 -4.50 5.02
CA VAL A 200 5.50 -5.24 5.72
C VAL A 200 6.86 -4.98 5.07
N ASN A 201 6.96 -5.02 3.74
CA ASN A 201 8.22 -4.71 3.04
C ASN A 201 8.73 -3.29 3.40
N VAL A 202 7.84 -2.28 3.44
CA VAL A 202 8.20 -0.92 3.86
C VAL A 202 8.76 -0.91 5.29
N CYS A 203 8.17 -1.70 6.21
CA CYS A 203 8.66 -1.84 7.58
C CYS A 203 10.03 -2.54 7.64
N GLU A 204 10.26 -3.58 6.82
CA GLU A 204 11.56 -4.24 6.69
C GLU A 204 12.64 -3.25 6.23
N TRP A 205 12.32 -2.38 5.26
CA TRP A 205 13.21 -1.31 4.82
C TRP A 205 13.47 -0.27 5.92
N THR A 206 12.48 0.06 6.74
CA THR A 206 12.65 0.93 7.90
C THR A 206 13.67 0.34 8.88
N LYS A 207 13.55 -0.93 9.21
CA LYS A 207 14.49 -1.65 10.10
C LYS A 207 15.90 -1.72 9.50
N TYR A 208 16.00 -1.96 8.19
CA TYR A 208 17.28 -1.89 7.47
C TYR A 208 17.92 -0.50 7.58
N ASN A 209 17.14 0.57 7.45
CA ASN A 209 17.66 1.95 7.56
C ASN A 209 18.37 2.18 8.90
N GLU A 210 17.84 1.67 10.00
CA GLU A 210 18.44 1.84 11.32
C GLU A 210 19.60 0.87 11.58
N THR A 211 19.41 -0.41 11.29
CA THR A 211 20.37 -1.47 11.65
C THR A 211 21.47 -1.70 10.61
N GLY A 212 21.21 -1.41 9.34
CA GLY A 212 22.06 -1.77 8.21
C GLY A 212 21.98 -3.25 7.82
N VAL A 213 21.09 -4.03 8.44
CA VAL A 213 20.87 -5.45 8.17
C VAL A 213 19.44 -5.64 7.64
N HIS A 214 19.32 -6.15 6.41
CA HIS A 214 18.01 -6.47 5.84
C HIS A 214 17.54 -7.83 6.40
N GLN A 215 16.48 -7.81 7.18
CA GLN A 215 15.80 -9.00 7.70
C GLN A 215 14.46 -9.13 6.97
N LYS A 216 14.13 -10.35 6.51
CA LYS A 216 12.79 -10.69 6.00
C LYS A 216 12.00 -11.37 7.12
N PHE A 217 10.76 -11.01 7.27
CA PHE A 217 9.81 -11.54 8.25
C PHE A 217 8.74 -12.38 7.57
#